data_8c994a01d0d13b1a51d8febce38e31d0
#
_entry.id   8c994a01d0d13b1a51d8febce38e31d0
#
_cell.length_a   1.000
_cell.length_b   1.000
_cell.length_c   1.000
_cell.angle_alpha   90.00
_cell.angle_beta   90.00
_cell.angle_gamma   90.00
#
_symmetry.space_group_name_H-M   'P 1'
#
loop_
_entity.id
_entity.type
_entity.pdbx_description
1 polymer ?
#
loop_
_entity_poly.entity_id
_entity_poly.type
_entity_poly.pdbx_seq_one_letter_code
_entity_poly.pdbx_strand_id
1 'polypeptide(L)'
;RKSFLEENSISFNESAGAAYQDIGFMQQVVGCAKKACYTSQSLYRYRVDREEASTLSPKVLMYAKAEFERLLQQKELYNKIKNKAGFFSRMLGCFLGELKKVLPAVKYDINSEYVKEAYDWFKKQLKDHYTLSIDERNKEEYKHFLEDETKYIYEERRKFEVREKKRNEICDAIGTRSVVIFGAGLLGKYALKFLLARNFRIVAFCDNCTEKQTDITEKLPVLDLSKCKKMYKQAVYVVANKNNSREIYLQLINDGIDDSHIVIYPCD
;
A
#
# COMPACT_ATOMS: atom_id res chain seq x y z
N ARG A 1 -5.71 23.42 16.15
CA ARG A 1 -6.03 24.08 17.44
C ARG A 1 -7.13 23.28 18.14
N LYS A 2 -7.04 23.15 19.47
CA LYS A 2 -8.01 22.40 20.27
C LYS A 2 -9.43 22.98 20.13
N SER A 3 -9.58 24.31 20.19
CA SER A 3 -10.86 24.99 20.00
C SER A 3 -11.56 24.63 18.69
N PHE A 4 -10.80 24.48 17.59
CA PHE A 4 -11.36 24.06 16.30
C PHE A 4 -11.97 22.64 16.36
N LEU A 5 -11.34 21.72 17.08
CA LEU A 5 -11.86 20.36 17.26
C LEU A 5 -13.15 20.38 18.10
N GLU A 6 -13.15 21.15 19.19
CA GLU A 6 -14.30 21.30 20.09
C GLU A 6 -15.50 21.97 19.40
N GLU A 7 -15.29 23.08 18.68
CA GLU A 7 -16.32 23.82 17.94
C GLU A 7 -16.99 22.98 16.85
N ASN A 8 -16.25 22.03 16.27
CA ASN A 8 -16.74 21.17 15.20
C ASN A 8 -17.11 19.76 15.69
N SER A 9 -17.01 19.49 16.99
CA SER A 9 -17.28 18.16 17.58
C SER A 9 -16.45 17.04 16.93
N ILE A 10 -15.19 17.36 16.60
CA ILE A 10 -14.25 16.42 15.96
C ILE A 10 -13.58 15.56 17.02
N SER A 11 -13.73 14.25 16.91
CA SER A 11 -13.12 13.29 17.82
C SER A 11 -12.67 12.01 17.09
N PHE A 12 -11.76 11.28 17.71
CA PHE A 12 -11.45 9.91 17.29
C PHE A 12 -12.62 8.98 17.61
N ASN A 13 -12.73 7.94 16.83
CA ASN A 13 -13.59 6.82 17.16
C ASN A 13 -12.93 6.00 18.27
N GLU A 14 -13.59 5.84 19.41
CA GLU A 14 -13.07 5.13 20.58
C GLU A 14 -13.43 3.63 20.55
N SER A 15 -13.91 3.10 19.43
CA SER A 15 -14.23 1.67 19.31
C SER A 15 -12.97 0.81 19.45
N ALA A 16 -13.10 -0.34 20.10
CA ALA A 16 -12.01 -1.28 20.24
C ALA A 16 -11.63 -1.91 18.88
N GLY A 17 -10.34 -2.06 18.61
CA GLY A 17 -9.84 -2.77 17.42
C GLY A 17 -9.67 -1.92 16.17
N ALA A 18 -9.25 -0.73 16.30
CA ALA A 18 -9.23 0.39 15.40
C ALA A 18 -8.25 0.35 14.25
N ALA A 19 -8.68 -0.07 13.10
CA ALA A 19 -8.21 0.48 11.84
C ALA A 19 -9.13 1.63 11.42
N TYR A 20 -8.60 2.59 10.63
CA TYR A 20 -9.36 3.70 10.04
C TYR A 20 -9.75 4.86 10.96
N GLN A 21 -9.48 4.83 12.25
CA GLN A 21 -9.74 5.94 13.17
C GLN A 21 -8.99 7.22 12.80
N ASP A 22 -7.76 7.09 12.36
CA ASP A 22 -6.93 8.20 11.85
C ASP A 22 -7.51 8.78 10.56
N ILE A 23 -7.99 7.92 9.66
CA ILE A 23 -8.64 8.34 8.42
C ILE A 23 -9.94 9.06 8.71
N GLY A 24 -10.78 8.52 9.60
CA GLY A 24 -12.02 9.16 10.03
C GLY A 24 -11.78 10.50 10.71
N PHE A 25 -10.78 10.59 11.58
CA PHE A 25 -10.39 11.87 12.19
C PHE A 25 -9.94 12.89 11.13
N MET A 26 -9.10 12.48 10.18
CA MET A 26 -8.65 13.36 9.09
C MET A 26 -9.81 13.82 8.20
N GLN A 27 -10.79 12.96 7.91
CA GLN A 27 -11.98 13.36 7.13
C GLN A 27 -12.80 14.45 7.84
N GLN A 28 -12.94 14.36 9.15
CA GLN A 28 -13.61 15.38 9.96
C GLN A 28 -12.81 16.69 9.92
N VAL A 29 -11.51 16.65 10.19
CA VAL A 29 -10.63 17.83 10.24
C VAL A 29 -10.62 18.54 8.88
N VAL A 30 -10.33 17.83 7.80
CA VAL A 30 -10.23 18.41 6.47
C VAL A 30 -11.60 18.89 5.96
N GLY A 31 -12.64 18.11 6.24
CA GLY A 31 -14.02 18.45 5.82
C GLY A 31 -14.55 19.72 6.47
N CYS A 32 -14.20 20.00 7.72
CA CYS A 32 -14.65 21.18 8.47
C CYS A 32 -13.71 22.39 8.32
N ALA A 33 -12.46 22.19 7.89
CA ALA A 33 -11.47 23.26 7.79
C ALA A 33 -11.86 24.34 6.78
N LYS A 34 -11.68 25.60 7.16
CA LYS A 34 -11.85 26.75 6.25
C LYS A 34 -10.58 27.01 5.43
N LYS A 35 -9.42 26.74 6.00
CA LYS A 35 -8.10 26.89 5.39
C LYS A 35 -7.22 25.74 5.81
N ALA A 36 -6.41 25.24 4.90
CA ALA A 36 -5.38 24.25 5.17
C ALA A 36 -4.05 24.73 4.57
N CYS A 37 -2.94 24.36 5.21
CA CYS A 37 -1.62 24.55 4.63
C CYS A 37 -0.88 23.21 4.60
N TYR A 38 -0.03 23.08 3.61
CA TYR A 38 0.82 21.91 3.44
C TYR A 38 2.24 22.23 3.92
N THR A 39 2.86 21.25 4.57
CA THR A 39 4.29 21.29 4.87
C THR A 39 4.97 20.04 4.33
N SER A 40 6.17 20.19 3.77
CA SER A 40 7.02 19.06 3.35
C SER A 40 7.80 18.44 4.51
N GLN A 41 7.72 19.02 5.71
CA GLN A 41 8.39 18.46 6.89
C GLN A 41 7.73 17.17 7.33
N SER A 42 8.52 16.13 7.55
CA SER A 42 8.05 14.85 8.11
C SER A 42 7.81 15.00 9.62
N LEU A 43 6.57 15.26 9.99
CA LEU A 43 6.16 15.46 11.39
C LEU A 43 5.64 14.19 12.05
N TYR A 44 5.38 13.13 11.28
CA TYR A 44 4.82 11.88 11.75
C TYR A 44 5.62 10.67 11.26
N ARG A 45 5.93 9.75 12.18
CA ARG A 45 6.57 8.48 11.86
C ARG A 45 5.54 7.35 11.98
N TYR A 46 5.11 6.84 10.85
CA TYR A 46 4.17 5.72 10.81
C TYR A 46 4.90 4.40 11.06
N ARG A 47 4.45 3.64 12.06
CA ARG A 47 5.02 2.33 12.37
C ARG A 47 4.49 1.28 11.39
N VAL A 48 5.38 0.67 10.61
CA VAL A 48 5.03 -0.31 9.55
C VAL A 48 5.48 -1.74 9.86
N ASP A 49 6.18 -1.95 10.98
CA ASP A 49 6.81 -3.21 11.37
C ASP A 49 5.97 -4.07 12.35
N ARG A 50 4.74 -3.67 12.62
CA ARG A 50 3.85 -4.41 13.51
C ARG A 50 3.15 -5.54 12.74
N GLU A 51 3.44 -6.80 13.11
CA GLU A 51 2.84 -7.99 12.48
C GLU A 51 1.32 -8.05 12.66
N GLU A 52 0.83 -7.60 13.82
CA GLU A 52 -0.61 -7.54 14.13
C GLU A 52 -1.27 -6.21 13.72
N ALA A 53 -0.73 -5.53 12.70
CA ALA A 53 -1.34 -4.28 12.23
C ALA A 53 -2.76 -4.55 11.73
N SER A 54 -3.71 -3.76 12.23
CA SER A 54 -5.13 -3.88 11.84
C SER A 54 -5.36 -3.74 10.33
N THR A 55 -4.44 -3.08 9.62
CA THR A 55 -4.42 -2.95 8.15
C THR A 55 -4.09 -4.26 7.42
N LEU A 56 -3.55 -5.27 8.13
CA LEU A 56 -3.28 -6.61 7.61
C LEU A 56 -4.40 -7.61 7.95
N SER A 57 -5.36 -7.18 8.75
CA SER A 57 -6.48 -8.03 9.16
C SER A 57 -7.42 -8.30 7.98
N PRO A 58 -7.95 -9.53 7.81
CA PRO A 58 -9.03 -9.79 6.85
C PRO A 58 -10.30 -8.99 7.17
N LYS A 59 -10.43 -8.45 8.39
CA LYS A 59 -11.54 -7.57 8.82
C LYS A 59 -11.34 -6.10 8.46
N VAL A 60 -10.27 -5.73 7.76
CA VAL A 60 -9.96 -4.32 7.47
C VAL A 60 -11.10 -3.60 6.73
N LEU A 61 -11.80 -4.30 5.85
CA LEU A 61 -12.95 -3.74 5.14
C LEU A 61 -14.13 -3.43 6.08
N MET A 62 -14.35 -4.27 7.10
CA MET A 62 -15.37 -4.02 8.14
C MET A 62 -15.01 -2.80 9.00
N TYR A 63 -13.73 -2.62 9.32
CA TYR A 63 -13.28 -1.43 10.05
C TYR A 63 -13.46 -0.16 9.24
N ALA A 64 -13.15 -0.21 7.94
CA ALA A 64 -13.41 0.90 7.03
C ALA A 64 -14.90 1.24 6.95
N LYS A 65 -15.77 0.22 6.78
CA LYS A 65 -17.23 0.40 6.82
C LYS A 65 -17.66 1.09 8.10
N ALA A 66 -17.29 0.54 9.26
CA ALA A 66 -17.72 1.04 10.55
C ALA A 66 -17.37 2.53 10.73
N GLU A 67 -16.18 2.94 10.33
CA GLU A 67 -15.75 4.33 10.44
C GLU A 67 -16.52 5.27 9.50
N PHE A 68 -16.68 4.93 8.22
CA PHE A 68 -17.42 5.76 7.28
C PHE A 68 -18.92 5.78 7.57
N GLU A 69 -19.51 4.67 7.99
CA GLU A 69 -20.91 4.60 8.40
C GLU A 69 -21.17 5.50 9.62
N ARG A 70 -20.30 5.46 10.63
CA ARG A 70 -20.34 6.37 11.78
C ARG A 70 -20.33 7.83 11.34
N LEU A 71 -19.43 8.21 10.43
CA LEU A 71 -19.36 9.58 9.92
C LEU A 71 -20.62 10.02 9.18
N LEU A 72 -21.22 9.11 8.41
CA LEU A 72 -22.49 9.40 7.70
C LEU A 72 -23.69 9.52 8.66
N GLN A 73 -23.68 8.78 9.76
CA GLN A 73 -24.74 8.82 10.79
C GLN A 73 -24.67 10.08 11.66
N GLN A 74 -23.49 10.68 11.82
CA GLN A 74 -23.29 11.95 12.53
C GLN A 74 -23.78 13.14 11.70
N LYS A 75 -25.09 13.32 11.59
CA LYS A 75 -25.72 14.30 10.70
C LYS A 75 -25.19 15.73 10.83
N GLU A 76 -24.96 16.19 12.06
CA GLU A 76 -24.45 17.54 12.30
C GLU A 76 -23.03 17.71 11.74
N LEU A 77 -22.14 16.74 12.00
CA LEU A 77 -20.78 16.73 11.49
C LEU A 77 -20.78 16.60 9.96
N TYR A 78 -21.55 15.63 9.43
CA TYR A 78 -21.66 15.41 8.00
C TYR A 78 -22.15 16.66 7.26
N ASN A 79 -23.08 17.42 7.82
CA ASN A 79 -23.57 18.67 7.25
C ASN A 79 -22.48 19.76 7.23
N LYS A 80 -21.54 19.76 8.18
CA LYS A 80 -20.41 20.69 8.21
C LYS A 80 -19.34 20.38 7.15
N ILE A 81 -19.28 19.15 6.64
CA ILE A 81 -18.33 18.76 5.57
C ILE A 81 -18.69 19.50 4.27
N LYS A 82 -17.84 20.44 3.87
CA LYS A 82 -18.06 21.26 2.69
C LYS A 82 -17.79 20.52 1.38
N ASN A 83 -16.71 19.75 1.35
CA ASN A 83 -16.31 18.99 0.17
C ASN A 83 -16.83 17.55 0.23
N LYS A 84 -18.10 17.36 -0.11
CA LYS A 84 -18.73 16.03 -0.19
C LYS A 84 -18.06 15.14 -1.24
N ALA A 85 -17.68 15.70 -2.38
CA ALA A 85 -16.97 14.98 -3.43
C ALA A 85 -15.64 14.39 -2.92
N GLY A 86 -14.84 15.18 -2.21
CA GLY A 86 -13.61 14.69 -1.59
C GLY A 86 -13.86 13.62 -0.53
N PHE A 87 -14.91 13.78 0.28
CA PHE A 87 -15.30 12.77 1.27
C PHE A 87 -15.65 11.43 0.61
N PHE A 88 -16.53 11.41 -0.37
CA PHE A 88 -16.91 10.21 -1.09
C PHE A 88 -15.76 9.62 -1.92
N SER A 89 -14.96 10.45 -2.56
CA SER A 89 -13.77 10.00 -3.28
C SER A 89 -12.81 9.22 -2.37
N ARG A 90 -12.60 9.70 -1.14
CA ARG A 90 -11.76 8.99 -0.16
C ARG A 90 -12.39 7.70 0.32
N MET A 91 -13.68 7.72 0.65
CA MET A 91 -14.43 6.56 1.12
C MET A 91 -14.42 5.43 0.07
N LEU A 92 -14.76 5.75 -1.18
CA LEU A 92 -14.81 4.77 -2.27
C LEU A 92 -13.42 4.27 -2.65
N GLY A 93 -12.40 5.14 -2.62
CA GLY A 93 -11.01 4.74 -2.82
C GLY A 93 -10.53 3.77 -1.73
N CYS A 94 -10.92 3.97 -0.47
CA CYS A 94 -10.67 3.01 0.60
C CYS A 94 -11.35 1.67 0.32
N PHE A 95 -12.60 1.67 -0.14
CA PHE A 95 -13.32 0.43 -0.45
C PHE A 95 -12.57 -0.45 -1.44
N LEU A 96 -12.31 0.05 -2.65
CA LEU A 96 -11.63 -0.77 -3.67
C LEU A 96 -10.20 -1.13 -3.28
N GLY A 97 -9.48 -0.22 -2.64
CA GLY A 97 -8.13 -0.47 -2.16
C GLY A 97 -8.06 -1.60 -1.13
N GLU A 98 -8.97 -1.60 -0.15
CA GLU A 98 -9.02 -2.66 0.87
C GLU A 98 -9.64 -3.95 0.35
N LEU A 99 -10.62 -3.87 -0.55
CA LEU A 99 -11.18 -5.04 -1.20
C LEU A 99 -10.09 -5.85 -1.93
N LYS A 100 -9.25 -5.19 -2.73
CA LYS A 100 -8.13 -5.85 -3.42
C LYS A 100 -7.15 -6.53 -2.48
N LYS A 101 -6.94 -5.99 -1.28
CA LYS A 101 -6.07 -6.60 -0.26
C LYS A 101 -6.72 -7.80 0.43
N VAL A 102 -8.02 -7.72 0.69
CA VAL A 102 -8.76 -8.77 1.42
C VAL A 102 -9.12 -9.96 0.54
N LEU A 103 -9.44 -9.75 -0.73
CA LEU A 103 -9.86 -10.79 -1.66
C LEU A 103 -8.94 -12.03 -1.67
N PRO A 104 -7.60 -11.90 -1.75
CA PRO A 104 -6.71 -13.07 -1.67
C PRO A 104 -6.80 -13.81 -0.34
N ALA A 105 -6.93 -13.08 0.78
CA ALA A 105 -7.01 -13.68 2.11
C ALA A 105 -8.29 -14.52 2.31
N VAL A 106 -9.39 -14.14 1.67
CA VAL A 106 -10.66 -14.87 1.67
C VAL A 106 -10.83 -15.76 0.43
N LYS A 107 -9.75 -16.05 -0.30
CA LYS A 107 -9.76 -16.88 -1.52
C LYS A 107 -10.78 -16.40 -2.57
N TYR A 108 -10.98 -15.09 -2.66
CA TYR A 108 -11.95 -14.43 -3.57
C TYR A 108 -13.43 -14.76 -3.28
N ASP A 109 -13.74 -15.27 -2.10
CA ASP A 109 -15.10 -15.48 -1.63
C ASP A 109 -15.66 -14.21 -0.96
N ILE A 110 -16.42 -13.42 -1.72
CA ILE A 110 -17.08 -12.20 -1.24
C ILE A 110 -18.21 -12.48 -0.24
N ASN A 111 -18.67 -13.73 -0.13
CA ASN A 111 -19.68 -14.13 0.85
C ASN A 111 -19.09 -14.55 2.20
N SER A 112 -17.77 -14.52 2.32
CA SER A 112 -17.08 -14.71 3.61
C SER A 112 -17.63 -13.77 4.68
N GLU A 113 -17.79 -14.27 5.91
CA GLU A 113 -18.26 -13.50 7.08
C GLU A 113 -17.46 -12.20 7.34
N TYR A 114 -16.18 -12.20 6.95
CA TYR A 114 -15.28 -11.04 7.13
C TYR A 114 -15.45 -9.95 6.06
N VAL A 115 -16.18 -10.24 4.99
CA VAL A 115 -16.24 -9.36 3.80
C VAL A 115 -17.68 -8.98 3.47
N LYS A 116 -18.61 -9.92 3.53
CA LYS A 116 -19.97 -9.81 2.98
C LYS A 116 -20.70 -8.54 3.39
N GLU A 117 -20.81 -8.27 4.67
CA GLU A 117 -21.58 -7.12 5.18
C GLU A 117 -20.96 -5.79 4.71
N ALA A 118 -19.64 -5.67 4.86
CA ALA A 118 -18.93 -4.44 4.44
C ALA A 118 -18.96 -4.27 2.92
N TYR A 119 -18.80 -5.34 2.18
CA TYR A 119 -18.87 -5.37 0.73
C TYR A 119 -20.22 -4.85 0.22
N ASP A 120 -21.32 -5.38 0.72
CA ASP A 120 -22.68 -4.99 0.31
C ASP A 120 -22.95 -3.51 0.65
N TRP A 121 -22.51 -3.07 1.83
CA TRP A 121 -22.66 -1.68 2.24
C TRP A 121 -21.88 -0.74 1.32
N PHE A 122 -20.60 -1.02 1.07
CA PHE A 122 -19.78 -0.20 0.17
C PHE A 122 -20.24 -0.23 -1.28
N LYS A 123 -20.71 -1.38 -1.76
CA LYS A 123 -21.30 -1.50 -3.10
C LYS A 123 -22.51 -0.58 -3.27
N LYS A 124 -23.36 -0.48 -2.24
CA LYS A 124 -24.46 0.48 -2.21
C LYS A 124 -23.94 1.91 -2.27
N GLN A 125 -22.98 2.29 -1.41
CA GLN A 125 -22.38 3.62 -1.41
C GLN A 125 -21.74 3.95 -2.77
N LEU A 126 -21.08 2.99 -3.39
CA LEU A 126 -20.48 3.14 -4.71
C LEU A 126 -21.56 3.48 -5.76
N LYS A 127 -22.63 2.70 -5.77
CA LYS A 127 -23.76 2.88 -6.70
C LYS A 127 -24.39 4.25 -6.59
N ASP A 128 -24.54 4.75 -5.38
CA ASP A 128 -25.19 6.03 -5.09
C ASP A 128 -24.26 7.23 -5.32
N HIS A 129 -22.94 7.08 -5.23
CA HIS A 129 -22.01 8.20 -5.11
C HIS A 129 -20.76 8.16 -6.00
N TYR A 130 -20.57 7.16 -6.90
CA TYR A 130 -19.34 7.05 -7.69
C TYR A 130 -19.06 8.26 -8.58
N THR A 131 -20.12 8.93 -9.06
CA THR A 131 -20.01 10.14 -9.89
C THR A 131 -19.44 11.34 -9.14
N LEU A 132 -19.47 11.31 -7.81
CA LEU A 132 -18.88 12.35 -6.95
C LEU A 132 -17.35 12.18 -6.77
N SER A 133 -16.75 11.08 -7.24
CA SER A 133 -15.29 10.93 -7.18
C SER A 133 -14.59 12.05 -7.96
N ILE A 134 -13.56 12.63 -7.37
CA ILE A 134 -12.73 13.66 -8.00
C ILE A 134 -11.59 13.08 -8.84
N ASP A 135 -11.33 11.78 -8.75
CA ASP A 135 -10.29 11.07 -9.52
C ASP A 135 -10.96 10.30 -10.67
N GLU A 136 -10.73 10.74 -11.91
CA GLU A 136 -11.33 10.13 -13.11
C GLU A 136 -10.89 8.66 -13.29
N ARG A 137 -9.66 8.31 -12.93
CA ARG A 137 -9.21 6.91 -13.02
C ARG A 137 -9.98 6.01 -12.07
N ASN A 138 -10.27 6.51 -10.87
CA ASN A 138 -11.10 5.80 -9.92
C ASN A 138 -12.55 5.68 -10.42
N LYS A 139 -13.10 6.72 -11.09
CA LYS A 139 -14.45 6.65 -11.69
C LYS A 139 -14.55 5.53 -12.72
N GLU A 140 -13.57 5.41 -13.62
CA GLU A 140 -13.55 4.33 -14.62
C GLU A 140 -13.46 2.95 -13.95
N GLU A 141 -12.66 2.83 -12.90
CA GLU A 141 -12.58 1.57 -12.13
C GLU A 141 -13.89 1.25 -11.41
N TYR A 142 -14.54 2.25 -10.82
CA TYR A 142 -15.86 2.08 -10.17
C TYR A 142 -16.93 1.66 -11.17
N LYS A 143 -16.93 2.27 -12.35
CA LYS A 143 -17.84 1.93 -13.43
C LYS A 143 -17.64 0.49 -13.87
N HIS A 144 -16.41 0.08 -14.12
CA HIS A 144 -16.07 -1.30 -14.47
C HIS A 144 -16.53 -2.31 -13.39
N PHE A 145 -16.31 -2.00 -12.11
CA PHE A 145 -16.82 -2.82 -11.02
C PHE A 145 -18.35 -2.93 -11.02
N LEU A 146 -19.06 -1.81 -11.24
CA LEU A 146 -20.52 -1.79 -11.22
C LEU A 146 -21.17 -2.44 -12.45
N GLU A 147 -20.51 -2.40 -13.61
CA GLU A 147 -20.98 -3.04 -14.84
C GLU A 147 -20.93 -4.56 -14.77
N ASP A 148 -19.82 -5.13 -14.26
CA ASP A 148 -19.67 -6.58 -14.10
C ASP A 148 -18.72 -6.90 -12.93
N GLU A 149 -19.28 -7.00 -11.77
CA GLU A 149 -18.61 -7.31 -10.51
C GLU A 149 -17.86 -8.65 -10.56
N THR A 150 -18.46 -9.66 -11.17
CA THR A 150 -17.87 -10.99 -11.27
C THR A 150 -16.61 -10.96 -12.14
N LYS A 151 -16.69 -10.28 -13.27
CA LYS A 151 -15.57 -10.08 -14.17
C LYS A 151 -14.46 -9.27 -13.50
N TYR A 152 -14.80 -8.19 -12.80
CA TYR A 152 -13.82 -7.38 -12.05
C TYR A 152 -13.05 -8.23 -11.03
N ILE A 153 -13.74 -9.01 -10.20
CA ILE A 153 -13.12 -9.88 -9.19
C ILE A 153 -12.25 -10.95 -9.85
N TYR A 154 -12.70 -11.53 -10.95
CA TYR A 154 -11.91 -12.49 -11.72
C TYR A 154 -10.62 -11.86 -12.30
N GLU A 155 -10.69 -10.65 -12.83
CA GLU A 155 -9.53 -9.94 -13.34
C GLU A 155 -8.52 -9.59 -12.23
N GLU A 156 -9.01 -9.15 -11.06
CA GLU A 156 -8.13 -8.89 -9.90
C GLU A 156 -7.47 -10.19 -9.41
N ARG A 157 -8.18 -11.30 -9.41
CA ARG A 157 -7.61 -12.62 -9.13
C ARG A 157 -6.50 -12.98 -10.11
N ARG A 158 -6.74 -12.82 -11.41
CA ARG A 158 -5.73 -13.10 -12.44
C ARG A 158 -4.49 -12.21 -12.29
N LYS A 159 -4.67 -10.93 -12.01
CA LYS A 159 -3.56 -10.01 -11.75
C LYS A 159 -2.72 -10.48 -10.55
N PHE A 160 -3.37 -10.90 -9.48
CA PHE A 160 -2.70 -11.45 -8.31
C PHE A 160 -1.94 -12.74 -8.63
N GLU A 161 -2.54 -13.70 -9.32
CA GLU A 161 -1.92 -14.97 -9.71
C GLU A 161 -0.68 -14.75 -10.60
N VAL A 162 -0.75 -13.81 -11.54
CA VAL A 162 0.40 -13.45 -12.39
C VAL A 162 1.53 -12.85 -11.55
N ARG A 163 1.21 -11.99 -10.57
CA ARG A 163 2.21 -11.42 -9.65
C ARG A 163 2.88 -12.49 -8.80
N GLU A 164 2.09 -13.36 -8.20
CA GLU A 164 2.64 -14.45 -7.38
C GLU A 164 3.51 -15.41 -8.20
N LYS A 165 3.11 -15.71 -9.44
CA LYS A 165 3.94 -16.49 -10.36
C LYS A 165 5.29 -15.82 -10.59
N LYS A 166 5.31 -14.53 -10.96
CA LYS A 166 6.56 -13.76 -11.14
C LYS A 166 7.42 -13.74 -9.87
N ARG A 167 6.79 -13.61 -8.69
CA ARG A 167 7.51 -13.65 -7.41
C ARG A 167 8.14 -15.01 -7.11
N ASN A 168 7.47 -16.09 -7.48
CA ASN A 168 8.03 -17.45 -7.36
C ASN A 168 9.20 -17.65 -8.33
N GLU A 169 9.08 -17.20 -9.58
CA GLU A 169 10.17 -17.21 -10.56
C GLU A 169 11.42 -16.49 -10.05
N ILE A 170 11.24 -15.38 -9.30
CA ILE A 170 12.34 -14.69 -8.62
C ILE A 170 12.99 -15.57 -7.56
N CYS A 171 12.20 -16.25 -6.75
CA CYS A 171 12.72 -17.16 -5.74
C CYS A 171 13.55 -18.29 -6.36
N ASP A 172 13.06 -18.87 -7.45
CA ASP A 172 13.75 -19.91 -8.20
C ASP A 172 15.06 -19.39 -8.80
N ALA A 173 15.02 -18.17 -9.38
CA ALA A 173 16.21 -17.52 -9.92
C ALA A 173 17.26 -17.20 -8.85
N ILE A 174 16.88 -16.85 -7.64
CA ILE A 174 17.81 -16.60 -6.53
C ILE A 174 18.43 -17.93 -6.05
N GLY A 175 17.63 -18.98 -5.90
CA GLY A 175 18.05 -20.26 -5.36
C GLY A 175 18.59 -20.13 -3.94
N THR A 176 19.78 -20.67 -3.69
CA THR A 176 20.44 -20.64 -2.35
C THR A 176 21.40 -19.46 -2.17
N ARG A 177 21.52 -18.58 -3.17
CA ARG A 177 22.49 -17.48 -3.17
C ARG A 177 22.06 -16.38 -2.19
N SER A 178 23.05 -15.62 -1.70
CA SER A 178 22.76 -14.40 -0.93
C SER A 178 22.21 -13.31 -1.86
N VAL A 179 21.48 -12.36 -1.28
CA VAL A 179 20.79 -11.31 -2.01
C VAL A 179 21.28 -9.93 -1.62
N VAL A 180 21.56 -9.09 -2.59
CA VAL A 180 21.67 -7.64 -2.48
C VAL A 180 20.43 -7.02 -3.09
N ILE A 181 19.69 -6.21 -2.35
CA ILE A 181 18.52 -5.51 -2.87
C ILE A 181 18.97 -4.18 -3.44
N PHE A 182 18.80 -3.97 -4.75
CA PHE A 182 19.12 -2.69 -5.38
C PHE A 182 17.91 -1.75 -5.31
N GLY A 183 18.05 -0.69 -4.53
CA GLY A 183 17.03 0.28 -4.17
C GLY A 183 16.66 0.21 -2.68
N ALA A 184 17.14 1.17 -1.87
CA ALA A 184 16.89 1.26 -0.42
C ALA A 184 15.60 2.04 -0.09
N GLY A 185 14.72 2.26 -1.07
CA GLY A 185 13.43 2.92 -0.89
C GLY A 185 12.31 1.98 -0.44
N LEU A 186 11.06 2.45 -0.57
CA LEU A 186 9.87 1.71 -0.12
C LEU A 186 9.74 0.34 -0.81
N LEU A 187 9.98 0.26 -2.11
CA LEU A 187 9.93 -1.02 -2.85
C LEU A 187 11.00 -1.99 -2.39
N GLY A 188 12.21 -1.50 -2.10
CA GLY A 188 13.27 -2.32 -1.52
C GLY A 188 12.88 -2.92 -0.18
N LYS A 189 12.18 -2.17 0.66
CA LYS A 189 11.64 -2.67 1.93
C LYS A 189 10.54 -3.73 1.73
N TYR A 190 9.70 -3.59 0.70
CA TYR A 190 8.73 -4.63 0.34
C TYR A 190 9.41 -5.88 -0.19
N ALA A 191 10.41 -5.74 -1.06
CA ALA A 191 11.23 -6.86 -1.53
C ALA A 191 11.93 -7.57 -0.36
N LEU A 192 12.50 -6.81 0.59
CA LEU A 192 13.12 -7.35 1.80
C LEU A 192 12.12 -8.22 2.60
N LYS A 193 10.95 -7.67 2.93
CA LYS A 193 9.92 -8.41 3.68
C LYS A 193 9.50 -9.68 2.95
N PHE A 194 9.29 -9.59 1.65
CA PHE A 194 8.93 -10.73 0.81
C PHE A 194 10.00 -11.84 0.85
N LEU A 195 11.27 -11.48 0.71
CA LEU A 195 12.39 -12.40 0.67
C LEU A 195 12.69 -13.00 2.07
N LEU A 196 12.63 -12.20 3.12
CA LEU A 196 12.80 -12.68 4.50
C LEU A 196 11.72 -13.68 4.90
N ALA A 197 10.45 -13.44 4.52
CA ALA A 197 9.35 -14.37 4.76
C ALA A 197 9.53 -15.73 4.06
N ARG A 198 10.46 -15.82 3.08
CA ARG A 198 10.85 -17.03 2.38
C ARG A 198 12.26 -17.55 2.76
N ASN A 199 12.80 -17.04 3.87
CA ASN A 199 14.10 -17.42 4.44
C ASN A 199 15.30 -17.14 3.54
N PHE A 200 15.22 -16.19 2.60
CA PHE A 200 16.39 -15.77 1.84
C PHE A 200 17.38 -14.99 2.69
N ARG A 201 18.67 -15.20 2.44
CA ARG A 201 19.76 -14.48 3.10
C ARG A 201 20.01 -13.13 2.42
N ILE A 202 19.51 -12.04 3.00
CA ILE A 202 19.77 -10.69 2.52
C ILE A 202 21.02 -10.14 3.21
N VAL A 203 21.97 -9.62 2.45
CA VAL A 203 23.27 -9.18 2.98
C VAL A 203 23.47 -7.67 2.96
N ALA A 204 22.81 -6.96 2.04
CA ALA A 204 22.88 -5.49 1.96
C ALA A 204 21.78 -4.94 1.08
N PHE A 205 21.56 -3.63 1.20
CA PHE A 205 20.99 -2.82 0.14
C PHE A 205 22.10 -2.19 -0.71
N CYS A 206 21.82 -2.00 -2.00
CA CYS A 206 22.60 -1.18 -2.90
C CYS A 206 21.75 0.02 -3.34
N ASP A 207 22.28 1.23 -3.32
CA ASP A 207 21.55 2.40 -3.82
C ASP A 207 22.52 3.40 -4.45
N ASN A 208 22.13 4.02 -5.57
CA ASN A 208 22.93 5.04 -6.26
C ASN A 208 22.89 6.40 -5.52
N CYS A 209 21.92 6.61 -4.64
CA CYS A 209 21.81 7.84 -3.86
C CYS A 209 22.88 7.88 -2.75
N THR A 210 23.84 8.78 -2.88
CA THR A 210 24.95 8.91 -1.92
C THR A 210 24.50 9.23 -0.51
N GLU A 211 23.40 9.95 -0.34
CA GLU A 211 22.83 10.27 0.98
C GLU A 211 22.35 9.05 1.72
N LYS A 212 21.93 7.99 1.00
CA LYS A 212 21.48 6.73 1.59
C LYS A 212 22.61 5.76 1.87
N GLN A 213 23.75 5.89 1.22
CA GLN A 213 24.88 4.94 1.30
C GLN A 213 25.57 4.89 2.67
N THR A 214 25.25 5.79 3.59
CA THR A 214 25.73 5.79 4.97
C THR A 214 24.69 5.27 5.95
N ASP A 215 23.48 4.97 5.47
CA ASP A 215 22.37 4.54 6.31
C ASP A 215 22.38 3.03 6.59
N ILE A 216 21.75 2.67 7.69
CA ILE A 216 21.35 1.29 7.99
C ILE A 216 19.84 1.22 7.80
N THR A 217 19.40 0.48 6.78
CA THR A 217 17.98 0.25 6.52
C THR A 217 17.61 -1.15 6.99
N GLU A 218 16.66 -1.25 7.93
CA GLU A 218 16.20 -2.54 8.49
C GLU A 218 17.37 -3.41 9.03
N LYS A 219 18.33 -2.79 9.68
CA LYS A 219 19.58 -3.42 10.20
C LYS A 219 20.56 -3.93 9.12
N LEU A 220 20.33 -3.61 7.87
CA LEU A 220 21.21 -3.94 6.75
C LEU A 220 21.95 -2.70 6.25
N PRO A 221 23.23 -2.79 5.88
CA PRO A 221 23.97 -1.67 5.33
C PRO A 221 23.42 -1.28 3.97
N VAL A 222 23.40 0.03 3.69
CA VAL A 222 23.16 0.56 2.35
C VAL A 222 24.51 0.93 1.75
N LEU A 223 24.90 0.29 0.67
CA LEU A 223 26.23 0.40 0.05
C LEU A 223 26.13 0.92 -1.39
N ASP A 224 27.24 1.46 -1.89
CA ASP A 224 27.40 1.69 -3.33
C ASP A 224 27.65 0.35 -4.07
N LEU A 225 27.47 0.36 -5.39
CA LEU A 225 27.63 -0.84 -6.21
C LEU A 225 29.05 -1.42 -6.16
N SER A 226 30.09 -0.57 -6.12
CA SER A 226 31.49 -0.99 -6.07
C SER A 226 31.78 -1.79 -4.80
N LYS A 227 31.29 -1.33 -3.64
CA LYS A 227 31.41 -2.06 -2.38
C LYS A 227 30.62 -3.35 -2.39
N CYS A 228 29.38 -3.35 -2.90
CA CYS A 228 28.58 -4.56 -3.02
C CYS A 228 29.28 -5.62 -3.85
N LYS A 229 29.82 -5.27 -5.02
CA LYS A 229 30.58 -6.18 -5.90
C LYS A 229 31.80 -6.78 -5.21
N LYS A 230 32.54 -5.94 -4.48
CA LYS A 230 33.75 -6.38 -3.77
C LYS A 230 33.41 -7.35 -2.63
N MET A 231 32.38 -7.06 -1.84
CA MET A 231 32.03 -7.80 -0.63
C MET A 231 31.18 -9.05 -0.92
N TYR A 232 30.30 -9.01 -1.94
CA TYR A 232 29.27 -10.02 -2.19
C TYR A 232 29.32 -10.54 -3.63
N LYS A 233 30.46 -11.07 -4.04
CA LYS A 233 30.77 -11.50 -5.42
C LYS A 233 29.79 -12.50 -6.02
N GLN A 234 29.13 -13.33 -5.21
CA GLN A 234 28.21 -14.38 -5.63
C GLN A 234 26.74 -14.04 -5.30
N ALA A 235 26.47 -12.82 -4.88
CA ALA A 235 25.11 -12.41 -4.55
C ALA A 235 24.27 -12.19 -5.82
N VAL A 236 22.97 -12.43 -5.69
CA VAL A 236 21.97 -12.01 -6.69
C VAL A 236 21.52 -10.60 -6.36
N TYR A 237 21.48 -9.74 -7.36
CA TYR A 237 20.98 -8.39 -7.27
C TYR A 237 19.49 -8.38 -7.58
N VAL A 238 18.65 -8.13 -6.56
CA VAL A 238 17.22 -7.97 -6.73
C VAL A 238 16.90 -6.49 -6.91
N VAL A 239 16.59 -6.09 -8.14
CA VAL A 239 16.32 -4.70 -8.51
C VAL A 239 14.90 -4.34 -8.10
N ALA A 240 14.76 -3.52 -7.06
CA ALA A 240 13.49 -3.07 -6.48
C ALA A 240 13.27 -1.56 -6.74
N ASN A 241 13.09 -1.19 -8.01
CA ASN A 241 12.85 0.18 -8.44
C ASN A 241 11.80 0.19 -9.58
N LYS A 242 10.70 0.92 -9.39
CA LYS A 242 9.60 0.94 -10.36
C LYS A 242 9.96 1.69 -11.65
N ASN A 243 10.59 2.84 -11.50
CA ASN A 243 10.78 3.76 -12.63
C ASN A 243 12.08 3.50 -13.41
N ASN A 244 13.13 3.06 -12.72
CA ASN A 244 14.48 2.96 -13.27
C ASN A 244 15.01 1.52 -13.29
N SER A 245 14.13 0.51 -13.24
CA SER A 245 14.56 -0.90 -13.20
C SER A 245 15.41 -1.30 -14.39
N ARG A 246 15.06 -0.83 -15.58
CA ARG A 246 15.82 -1.09 -16.81
C ARG A 246 17.20 -0.43 -16.80
N GLU A 247 17.28 0.80 -16.34
CA GLU A 247 18.54 1.54 -16.25
C GLU A 247 19.49 0.91 -15.25
N ILE A 248 18.94 0.49 -14.08
CA ILE A 248 19.72 -0.23 -13.05
C ILE A 248 20.17 -1.59 -13.58
N TYR A 249 19.33 -2.32 -14.29
CA TYR A 249 19.72 -3.58 -14.93
C TYR A 249 20.88 -3.37 -15.89
N LEU A 250 20.81 -2.39 -16.80
CA LEU A 250 21.88 -2.05 -17.73
C LEU A 250 23.16 -1.61 -17.01
N GLN A 251 23.03 -0.84 -15.93
CA GLN A 251 24.16 -0.47 -15.08
C GLN A 251 24.85 -1.71 -14.53
N LEU A 252 24.12 -2.66 -13.97
CA LEU A 252 24.68 -3.89 -13.41
C LEU A 252 25.42 -4.72 -14.48
N ILE A 253 24.84 -4.88 -15.67
CA ILE A 253 25.48 -5.56 -16.81
C ILE A 253 26.77 -4.85 -17.21
N ASN A 254 26.74 -3.51 -17.39
CA ASN A 254 27.90 -2.72 -17.77
C ASN A 254 29.02 -2.76 -16.70
N ASP A 255 28.64 -2.92 -15.45
CA ASP A 255 29.56 -3.11 -14.32
C ASP A 255 30.07 -4.55 -14.18
N GLY A 256 29.72 -5.45 -15.13
CA GLY A 256 30.20 -6.82 -15.22
C GLY A 256 29.52 -7.80 -14.27
N ILE A 257 28.30 -7.51 -13.81
CA ILE A 257 27.44 -8.49 -13.14
C ILE A 257 26.82 -9.39 -14.21
N ASP A 258 26.96 -10.69 -14.04
CA ASP A 258 26.35 -11.68 -14.93
C ASP A 258 24.82 -11.61 -14.88
N ASP A 259 24.17 -11.76 -16.04
CA ASP A 259 22.71 -11.69 -16.16
C ASP A 259 21.97 -12.65 -15.21
N SER A 260 22.51 -13.86 -15.02
CA SER A 260 21.98 -14.85 -14.08
C SER A 260 22.02 -14.42 -12.62
N HIS A 261 22.70 -13.33 -12.31
CA HIS A 261 22.76 -12.70 -10.98
C HIS A 261 21.90 -11.44 -10.86
N ILE A 262 21.06 -11.14 -11.85
CA ILE A 262 20.20 -9.96 -11.83
C ILE A 262 18.74 -10.41 -11.93
N VAL A 263 17.93 -9.95 -10.99
CA VAL A 263 16.50 -10.26 -10.96
C VAL A 263 15.72 -8.96 -10.72
N ILE A 264 14.70 -8.72 -11.54
CA ILE A 264 13.84 -7.54 -11.39
C ILE A 264 12.64 -7.90 -10.50
N TYR A 265 12.52 -7.22 -9.35
CA TYR A 265 11.37 -7.39 -8.47
C TYR A 265 10.12 -6.76 -9.12
N PRO A 266 8.98 -7.48 -9.20
CA PRO A 266 7.77 -6.95 -9.82
C PRO A 266 7.20 -5.82 -8.98
N CYS A 267 7.16 -4.64 -9.59
CA CYS A 267 6.67 -3.41 -9.01
C CYS A 267 5.33 -3.10 -9.68
N ASP A 268 4.25 -3.40 -9.01
CA ASP A 268 2.90 -3.03 -9.47
C ASP A 268 2.32 -1.90 -8.61
#